data_6814c11a70cfe142e9762b4394d64661
#
_entry.id   6814c11a70cfe142e9762b4394d64661
#
_cell.length_a   1.000
_cell.length_b   1.000
_cell.length_c   1.000
_cell.angle_alpha   90.00
_cell.angle_beta   90.00
_cell.angle_gamma   90.00
#
_symmetry.space_group_name_H-M   'P 1'
#
loop_
_entity.id
_entity.type
_entity.pdbx_description
1 polymer ?
#
loop_
_entity_poly.entity_id
_entity_poly.type
_entity_poly.pdbx_seq_one_letter_code
_entity_poly.pdbx_strand_id
1 'polypeptide(L)'
;MYNASEKRYENMLYNRCGKSGLKLPAVSLGLWHNFGDTAPFETMRQICFTAFDNGITHFDLANNYGPEPGSAEKNFGRILKEDLGQYRDELIISTKAGYDMWPGPYGNWGSRKYLLASLDQSLQRMGLEYVDIFYHHRMDPETPLEETMGALAQAVSSGKALYAGLSNYDGETLKKASAILDELRCPFIINQNRYSIFDRTIENNGLKDTAAELGKGIIAFSPLAQGLLTNRYLNGIPEDSRIMTDGRFLTKDALTEERLQQIRNLNGIAAGRGQTLAEMALSWVLRDGIVTSVLVGASRPEQVLDDIRAIQNLEFSKEELAKIDSVSL
;
A
#
# COMPACT_ATOMS: atom_id res chain seq x y z
N MET A 1 12.68 18.09 18.52
CA MET A 1 11.29 18.14 18.02
C MET A 1 11.38 18.28 16.54
N TYR A 2 10.74 17.42 15.78
CA TYR A 2 10.73 17.48 14.33
C TYR A 2 9.87 18.65 13.83
N ASN A 3 10.39 19.38 12.83
CA ASN A 3 9.65 20.40 12.13
C ASN A 3 9.62 20.04 10.65
N ALA A 4 8.43 19.84 10.11
CA ALA A 4 8.25 19.46 8.71
C ALA A 4 8.65 20.60 7.76
N SER A 5 9.13 20.24 6.58
CA SER A 5 9.43 21.19 5.50
C SER A 5 8.18 22.01 5.14
N GLU A 6 8.30 23.32 5.06
CA GLU A 6 7.21 24.20 4.59
C GLU A 6 6.87 23.94 3.12
N LYS A 7 7.82 23.39 2.35
CA LYS A 7 7.70 23.10 0.92
C LYS A 7 7.18 21.69 0.62
N ARG A 8 6.81 20.91 1.65
CA ARG A 8 6.46 19.48 1.51
C ARG A 8 5.38 19.17 0.47
N TYR A 9 4.51 20.11 0.16
CA TYR A 9 3.41 19.93 -0.80
C TYR A 9 3.69 20.39 -2.24
N GLU A 10 4.83 21.03 -2.49
CA GLU A 10 5.09 21.70 -3.78
C GLU A 10 5.25 20.72 -4.95
N ASN A 11 5.80 19.51 -4.70
CA ASN A 11 6.21 18.60 -5.76
C ASN A 11 5.43 17.27 -5.78
N MET A 12 4.52 17.01 -4.83
CA MET A 12 3.73 15.80 -4.79
C MET A 12 2.43 15.96 -5.57
N LEU A 13 2.11 14.95 -6.38
CA LEU A 13 0.81 14.85 -7.05
C LEU A 13 -0.19 14.21 -6.09
N TYR A 14 -1.36 14.82 -5.94
CA TYR A 14 -2.46 14.31 -5.10
C TYR A 14 -3.66 13.92 -5.96
N ASN A 15 -3.98 12.63 -5.97
CA ASN A 15 -5.08 12.07 -6.74
C ASN A 15 -6.32 11.91 -5.86
N ARG A 16 -7.50 12.22 -6.39
CA ARG A 16 -8.76 11.98 -5.71
C ARG A 16 -8.99 10.47 -5.57
N CYS A 17 -9.36 10.03 -4.36
CA CYS A 17 -9.68 8.64 -4.08
C CYS A 17 -11.09 8.31 -4.60
N GLY A 18 -11.17 7.84 -5.84
CA GLY A 18 -12.43 7.62 -6.53
C GLY A 18 -13.29 8.88 -6.59
N LYS A 19 -14.59 8.75 -6.24
CA LYS A 19 -15.56 9.86 -6.15
C LYS A 19 -15.66 10.48 -4.75
N SER A 20 -14.75 10.09 -3.81
CA SER A 20 -14.76 10.65 -2.45
C SER A 20 -14.15 12.06 -2.39
N GLY A 21 -14.28 12.72 -1.24
CA GLY A 21 -13.62 13.99 -0.97
C GLY A 21 -12.11 13.85 -0.68
N LEU A 22 -11.66 12.63 -0.31
CA LEU A 22 -10.29 12.37 0.09
C LEU A 22 -9.34 12.40 -1.11
N LYS A 23 -8.16 13.00 -0.93
CA LYS A 23 -7.04 12.90 -1.87
C LYS A 23 -5.90 12.12 -1.21
N LEU A 24 -5.26 11.25 -1.97
CA LEU A 24 -4.04 10.56 -1.58
C LEU A 24 -2.85 11.05 -2.40
N PRO A 25 -1.63 11.09 -1.84
CA PRO A 25 -0.43 11.31 -2.62
C PRO A 25 -0.30 10.17 -3.64
N ALA A 26 0.22 10.48 -4.83
CA ALA A 26 0.45 9.46 -5.86
C ALA A 26 1.40 8.35 -5.39
N VAL A 27 2.29 8.66 -4.44
CA VAL A 27 3.17 7.73 -3.74
C VAL A 27 2.82 7.76 -2.25
N SER A 28 2.49 6.60 -1.68
CA SER A 28 2.19 6.39 -0.26
C SER A 28 3.25 5.51 0.40
N LEU A 29 3.48 5.65 1.70
CA LEU A 29 4.47 4.85 2.43
C LEU A 29 3.81 3.67 3.15
N GLY A 30 4.25 2.45 2.80
CA GLY A 30 3.87 1.21 3.47
C GLY A 30 4.84 0.83 4.58
N LEU A 31 4.33 0.58 5.78
CA LEU A 31 5.12 0.34 6.98
C LEU A 31 5.17 -1.16 7.33
N TRP A 32 5.42 -2.02 6.33
CA TRP A 32 5.35 -3.46 6.56
C TRP A 32 6.64 -4.04 7.16
N HIS A 33 7.70 -4.26 6.33
CA HIS A 33 8.88 -5.04 6.75
C HIS A 33 9.89 -4.29 7.61
N ASN A 34 10.08 -2.99 7.38
CA ASN A 34 11.17 -2.22 7.95
C ASN A 34 10.74 -1.38 9.16
N PHE A 35 9.55 -1.66 9.69
CA PHE A 35 8.97 -0.93 10.83
C PHE A 35 8.70 -1.83 12.04
N GLY A 36 9.15 -3.10 11.98
CA GLY A 36 9.08 -4.04 13.11
C GLY A 36 10.22 -3.85 14.12
N ASP A 37 10.20 -4.68 15.17
CA ASP A 37 11.16 -4.58 16.30
C ASP A 37 12.61 -4.90 15.92
N THR A 38 12.84 -5.47 14.74
CA THR A 38 14.20 -5.81 14.26
C THR A 38 14.90 -4.67 13.51
N ALA A 39 14.18 -3.61 13.15
CA ALA A 39 14.75 -2.47 12.43
C ALA A 39 15.13 -1.33 13.41
N PRO A 40 16.19 -0.56 13.11
CA PRO A 40 16.59 0.57 13.94
C PRO A 40 15.51 1.66 13.98
N PHE A 41 15.07 2.05 15.17
CA PHE A 41 14.00 3.04 15.33
C PHE A 41 14.32 4.38 14.68
N GLU A 42 15.57 4.83 14.76
CA GLU A 42 15.99 6.10 14.15
C GLU A 42 15.88 6.05 12.61
N THR A 43 16.16 4.90 11.99
CA THR A 43 15.95 4.72 10.55
C THR A 43 14.47 4.84 10.18
N MET A 44 13.56 4.24 10.97
CA MET A 44 12.11 4.39 10.78
C MET A 44 11.68 5.86 10.84
N ARG A 45 12.19 6.61 11.84
CA ARG A 45 11.91 8.05 11.99
C ARG A 45 12.35 8.83 10.76
N GLN A 46 13.60 8.62 10.32
CA GLN A 46 14.15 9.32 9.16
C GLN A 46 13.38 9.01 7.87
N ILE A 47 12.95 7.76 7.67
CA ILE A 47 12.08 7.38 6.54
C ILE A 47 10.75 8.15 6.60
N CYS A 48 10.09 8.21 7.76
CA CYS A 48 8.83 8.93 7.92
C CYS A 48 9.00 10.45 7.72
N PHE A 49 10.09 11.04 8.23
CA PHE A 49 10.37 12.46 8.06
C PHE A 49 10.64 12.80 6.59
N THR A 50 11.50 12.00 5.93
CA THR A 50 11.77 12.18 4.50
C THR A 50 10.51 12.03 3.66
N ALA A 51 9.65 11.07 3.98
CA ALA A 51 8.38 10.88 3.30
C ALA A 51 7.48 12.11 3.46
N PHE A 52 7.26 12.58 4.69
CA PHE A 52 6.38 13.71 4.95
C PHE A 52 6.95 15.03 4.40
N ASP A 53 8.26 15.27 4.54
CA ASP A 53 8.94 16.45 3.97
C ASP A 53 8.88 16.54 2.46
N ASN A 54 8.55 15.44 1.77
CA ASN A 54 8.37 15.37 0.32
C ASN A 54 6.93 15.07 -0.10
N GLY A 55 5.95 15.32 0.77
CA GLY A 55 4.53 15.30 0.43
C GLY A 55 3.84 13.94 0.53
N ILE A 56 4.50 12.89 1.02
CA ILE A 56 3.82 11.64 1.36
C ILE A 56 3.05 11.86 2.67
N THR A 57 1.76 12.04 2.56
CA THR A 57 0.86 12.22 3.70
C THR A 57 0.19 10.93 4.15
N HIS A 58 0.23 9.87 3.34
CA HIS A 58 -0.42 8.60 3.64
C HIS A 58 0.58 7.55 4.12
N PHE A 59 0.34 7.05 5.35
CA PHE A 59 1.09 6.01 6.03
C PHE A 59 0.19 4.78 6.20
N ASP A 60 0.56 3.67 5.58
CA ASP A 60 -0.26 2.46 5.52
C ASP A 60 0.30 1.34 6.39
N LEU A 61 -0.51 0.91 7.36
CA LEU A 61 -0.20 -0.14 8.30
C LEU A 61 -1.15 -1.34 8.19
N ALA A 62 -0.95 -2.32 9.04
CA ALA A 62 -1.89 -3.38 9.37
C ALA A 62 -1.58 -3.92 10.77
N ASN A 63 -2.59 -4.50 11.42
CA ASN A 63 -2.45 -5.04 12.77
C ASN A 63 -1.34 -6.10 12.88
N ASN A 64 -1.11 -6.88 11.79
CA ASN A 64 -0.12 -7.95 11.76
C ASN A 64 1.25 -7.54 11.22
N TYR A 65 1.48 -6.24 10.91
CA TYR A 65 2.77 -5.79 10.42
C TYR A 65 3.84 -5.78 11.51
N GLY A 66 5.04 -6.19 11.10
CA GLY A 66 6.21 -6.36 11.95
C GLY A 66 7.32 -7.08 11.19
N PRO A 67 8.20 -7.87 11.81
CA PRO A 67 8.05 -8.74 13.00
C PRO A 67 8.25 -7.98 14.31
N GLU A 68 7.61 -8.28 15.42
CA GLU A 68 6.47 -9.16 15.70
C GLU A 68 5.13 -8.52 15.23
N PRO A 69 4.02 -9.28 15.09
CA PRO A 69 2.73 -8.69 14.74
C PRO A 69 2.33 -7.55 15.69
N GLY A 70 1.96 -6.40 15.12
CA GLY A 70 1.63 -5.20 15.88
C GLY A 70 2.80 -4.27 16.19
N SER A 71 4.05 -4.71 15.97
CA SER A 71 5.23 -3.88 16.25
C SER A 71 5.34 -2.67 15.34
N ALA A 72 4.96 -2.78 14.07
CA ALA A 72 4.93 -1.64 13.17
C ALA A 72 4.00 -0.53 13.66
N GLU A 73 2.80 -0.88 14.12
CA GLU A 73 1.86 0.09 14.71
C GLU A 73 2.40 0.72 16.00
N LYS A 74 3.06 -0.07 16.88
CA LYS A 74 3.69 0.46 18.09
C LYS A 74 4.81 1.46 17.77
N ASN A 75 5.69 1.11 16.83
CA ASN A 75 6.79 1.97 16.43
C ASN A 75 6.30 3.25 15.76
N PHE A 76 5.30 3.15 14.87
CA PHE A 76 4.69 4.32 14.25
C PHE A 76 3.94 5.19 15.29
N GLY A 77 3.24 4.59 16.23
CA GLY A 77 2.61 5.29 17.36
C GLY A 77 3.62 6.07 18.20
N ARG A 78 4.82 5.52 18.40
CA ARG A 78 5.92 6.24 19.06
C ARG A 78 6.39 7.44 18.21
N ILE A 79 6.55 7.29 16.89
CA ILE A 79 6.91 8.38 15.98
C ILE A 79 5.82 9.47 15.99
N LEU A 80 4.55 9.09 15.98
CA LEU A 80 3.45 10.05 16.13
C LEU A 80 3.55 10.83 17.42
N LYS A 81 3.71 10.14 18.54
CA LYS A 81 3.79 10.78 19.87
C LYS A 81 4.98 11.72 20.02
N GLU A 82 6.16 11.32 19.52
CA GLU A 82 7.39 12.07 19.71
C GLU A 82 7.59 13.19 18.69
N ASP A 83 7.08 13.03 17.46
CA ASP A 83 7.45 13.87 16.33
C ASP A 83 6.29 14.35 15.45
N LEU A 84 5.44 13.44 14.96
CA LEU A 84 4.44 13.75 13.91
C LEU A 84 3.06 14.11 14.45
N GLY A 85 2.79 13.97 15.74
CA GLY A 85 1.47 14.17 16.33
C GLY A 85 0.89 15.57 16.09
N GLN A 86 1.74 16.60 16.04
CA GLN A 86 1.32 17.97 15.73
C GLN A 86 0.76 18.13 14.29
N TYR A 87 1.04 17.17 13.40
CA TYR A 87 0.57 17.15 12.01
C TYR A 87 -0.55 16.13 11.78
N ARG A 88 -1.19 15.58 12.85
CA ARG A 88 -2.21 14.52 12.72
C ARG A 88 -3.28 14.83 11.67
N ASP A 89 -3.74 16.08 11.59
CA ASP A 89 -4.78 16.50 10.65
C ASP A 89 -4.28 16.64 9.20
N GLU A 90 -2.97 16.62 8.99
CA GLU A 90 -2.35 16.59 7.67
C GLU A 90 -1.99 15.16 7.22
N LEU A 91 -2.08 14.18 8.13
CA LEU A 91 -1.73 12.79 7.86
C LEU A 91 -2.98 11.96 7.57
N ILE A 92 -2.83 11.03 6.63
CA ILE A 92 -3.77 9.94 6.39
C ILE A 92 -3.14 8.67 6.93
N ILE A 93 -3.75 8.11 7.97
CA ILE A 93 -3.26 6.90 8.62
C ILE A 93 -4.25 5.78 8.35
N SER A 94 -3.79 4.71 7.72
CA SER A 94 -4.60 3.53 7.48
C SER A 94 -4.07 2.31 8.21
N THR A 95 -4.99 1.45 8.67
CA THR A 95 -4.66 0.12 9.16
C THR A 95 -5.65 -0.92 8.70
N LYS A 96 -5.34 -2.20 8.91
CA LYS A 96 -6.06 -3.33 8.35
C LYS A 96 -6.13 -4.48 9.37
N ALA A 97 -7.17 -5.30 9.25
CA ALA A 97 -7.28 -6.57 9.96
C ALA A 97 -7.83 -7.67 9.03
N GLY A 98 -7.32 -8.90 9.16
CA GLY A 98 -7.74 -10.04 8.33
C GLY A 98 -6.77 -11.22 8.36
N TYR A 99 -5.56 -11.04 8.88
CA TYR A 99 -4.56 -12.10 9.06
C TYR A 99 -4.37 -12.47 10.53
N ASP A 100 -3.67 -13.57 10.79
CA ASP A 100 -3.46 -14.11 12.14
C ASP A 100 -2.81 -13.08 13.08
N MET A 101 -3.42 -12.89 14.24
CA MET A 101 -2.94 -11.98 15.29
C MET A 101 -2.79 -12.65 16.63
N TRP A 102 -3.65 -13.61 16.98
CA TRP A 102 -3.59 -14.37 18.23
C TRP A 102 -4.15 -15.78 18.04
N PRO A 103 -3.77 -16.74 18.91
CA PRO A 103 -4.22 -18.11 18.80
C PRO A 103 -5.74 -18.28 19.01
N GLY A 104 -6.28 -19.35 18.44
CA GLY A 104 -7.67 -19.75 18.61
C GLY A 104 -8.60 -19.18 17.54
N PRO A 105 -9.93 -19.40 17.67
CA PRO A 105 -10.87 -19.18 16.58
C PRO A 105 -11.28 -17.71 16.36
N TYR A 106 -10.74 -16.78 17.14
CA TYR A 106 -11.16 -15.37 17.11
C TYR A 106 -10.05 -14.41 16.68
N GLY A 107 -8.91 -14.91 16.28
CA GLY A 107 -7.70 -14.10 15.99
C GLY A 107 -7.40 -13.91 14.52
N ASN A 108 -8.35 -14.18 13.60
CA ASN A 108 -8.12 -14.19 12.15
C ASN A 108 -9.39 -13.91 11.35
N TRP A 109 -9.26 -13.64 10.04
CA TRP A 109 -10.32 -13.52 9.03
C TRP A 109 -11.23 -12.30 9.18
N GLY A 110 -12.53 -12.45 8.85
CA GLY A 110 -13.44 -11.31 8.63
C GLY A 110 -14.60 -11.20 9.63
N SER A 111 -14.61 -12.02 10.71
CA SER A 111 -15.71 -11.94 11.68
C SER A 111 -15.80 -10.57 12.35
N ARG A 112 -17.02 -10.12 12.64
CA ARG A 112 -17.29 -8.87 13.35
C ARG A 112 -16.49 -8.75 14.65
N LYS A 113 -16.43 -9.87 15.42
CA LYS A 113 -15.66 -9.93 16.66
C LYS A 113 -14.18 -9.61 16.43
N TYR A 114 -13.58 -10.24 15.43
CA TYR A 114 -12.16 -10.09 15.14
C TYR A 114 -11.84 -8.67 14.63
N LEU A 115 -12.63 -8.16 13.68
CA LEU A 115 -12.35 -6.86 13.06
C LEU A 115 -12.45 -5.71 14.07
N LEU A 116 -13.50 -5.68 14.90
CA LEU A 116 -13.66 -4.59 15.88
C LEU A 116 -12.62 -4.67 17.00
N ALA A 117 -12.32 -5.87 17.52
CA ALA A 117 -11.26 -6.06 18.51
C ALA A 117 -9.88 -5.67 17.94
N SER A 118 -9.61 -6.00 16.67
CA SER A 118 -8.36 -5.64 16.00
C SER A 118 -8.21 -4.13 15.84
N LEU A 119 -9.28 -3.44 15.43
CA LEU A 119 -9.25 -1.98 15.32
C LEU A 119 -8.95 -1.31 16.68
N ASP A 120 -9.61 -1.75 17.75
CA ASP A 120 -9.38 -1.21 19.09
C ASP A 120 -7.94 -1.41 19.54
N GLN A 121 -7.37 -2.59 19.29
CA GLN A 121 -5.96 -2.88 19.58
C GLN A 121 -5.00 -2.05 18.72
N SER A 122 -5.33 -1.82 17.45
CA SER A 122 -4.53 -0.98 16.54
C SER A 122 -4.51 0.48 17.01
N LEU A 123 -5.66 1.02 17.37
CA LEU A 123 -5.77 2.37 17.93
C LEU A 123 -4.94 2.52 19.22
N GLN A 124 -5.01 1.53 20.12
CA GLN A 124 -4.21 1.51 21.36
C GLN A 124 -2.70 1.49 21.06
N ARG A 125 -2.25 0.63 20.11
CA ARG A 125 -0.83 0.54 19.73
C ARG A 125 -0.30 1.85 19.16
N MET A 126 -1.10 2.52 18.33
CA MET A 126 -0.72 3.79 17.71
C MET A 126 -0.97 5.02 18.60
N GLY A 127 -1.72 4.87 19.69
CA GLY A 127 -2.12 6.01 20.54
C GLY A 127 -3.06 6.97 19.85
N LEU A 128 -3.95 6.47 19.00
CA LEU A 128 -4.91 7.23 18.20
C LEU A 128 -6.34 7.00 18.67
N GLU A 129 -7.20 8.00 18.51
CA GLU A 129 -8.65 7.88 18.71
C GLU A 129 -9.35 7.30 17.47
N TYR A 130 -8.81 7.58 16.27
CA TYR A 130 -9.32 7.09 15.00
C TYR A 130 -8.21 6.90 13.97
N VAL A 131 -8.47 6.06 12.97
CA VAL A 131 -7.70 6.00 11.72
C VAL A 131 -8.51 6.64 10.58
N ASP A 132 -7.82 7.12 9.54
CA ASP A 132 -8.51 7.70 8.39
C ASP A 132 -9.16 6.60 7.54
N ILE A 133 -8.47 5.47 7.32
CA ILE A 133 -9.03 4.36 6.57
C ILE A 133 -8.81 3.05 7.34
N PHE A 134 -9.89 2.30 7.56
CA PHE A 134 -9.83 0.94 8.10
C PHE A 134 -10.17 -0.08 7.02
N TYR A 135 -9.25 -1.01 6.76
CA TYR A 135 -9.42 -2.04 5.74
C TYR A 135 -9.79 -3.41 6.33
N HIS A 136 -10.70 -4.13 5.65
CA HIS A 136 -10.68 -5.59 5.70
C HIS A 136 -9.55 -6.09 4.80
N HIS A 137 -8.57 -6.80 5.39
CA HIS A 137 -7.26 -7.04 4.77
C HIS A 137 -7.28 -8.10 3.66
N ARG A 138 -8.21 -9.04 3.75
CA ARG A 138 -8.43 -10.08 2.74
C ARG A 138 -9.85 -10.62 2.81
N MET A 139 -10.37 -11.02 1.68
CA MET A 139 -11.68 -11.66 1.59
C MET A 139 -11.71 -12.93 2.46
N ASP A 140 -12.76 -13.07 3.26
CA ASP A 140 -13.02 -14.27 4.08
C ASP A 140 -14.04 -15.14 3.34
N PRO A 141 -13.68 -16.39 2.96
CA PRO A 141 -14.57 -17.25 2.20
C PRO A 141 -15.70 -17.87 3.06
N GLU A 142 -15.59 -17.85 4.39
CA GLU A 142 -16.51 -18.53 5.30
C GLU A 142 -17.45 -17.57 6.04
N THR A 143 -17.01 -16.33 6.33
CA THR A 143 -17.86 -15.33 7.00
C THR A 143 -18.79 -14.68 5.98
N PRO A 144 -20.11 -14.60 6.28
CA PRO A 144 -21.03 -13.86 5.42
C PRO A 144 -20.55 -12.42 5.17
N LEU A 145 -20.60 -12.00 3.89
CA LEU A 145 -20.09 -10.69 3.49
C LEU A 145 -20.78 -9.55 4.24
N GLU A 146 -22.07 -9.70 4.54
CA GLU A 146 -22.89 -8.75 5.30
C GLU A 146 -22.34 -8.56 6.73
N GLU A 147 -21.82 -9.61 7.38
CA GLU A 147 -21.24 -9.50 8.72
C GLU A 147 -19.95 -8.67 8.66
N THR A 148 -19.07 -9.00 7.72
CA THR A 148 -17.80 -8.29 7.53
C THR A 148 -18.03 -6.81 7.17
N MET A 149 -18.92 -6.53 6.22
CA MET A 149 -19.28 -5.15 5.83
C MET A 149 -19.97 -4.40 6.97
N GLY A 150 -20.83 -5.07 7.73
CA GLY A 150 -21.45 -4.53 8.93
C GLY A 150 -20.44 -4.16 10.03
N ALA A 151 -19.35 -4.91 10.15
CA ALA A 151 -18.24 -4.55 11.06
C ALA A 151 -17.51 -3.29 10.62
N LEU A 152 -17.21 -3.15 9.33
CA LEU A 152 -16.60 -1.93 8.77
C LEU A 152 -17.52 -0.72 8.95
N ALA A 153 -18.80 -0.88 8.65
CA ALA A 153 -19.80 0.18 8.84
C ALA A 153 -19.89 0.62 10.31
N GLN A 154 -19.79 -0.32 11.27
CA GLN A 154 -19.76 0.03 12.69
C GLN A 154 -18.45 0.75 13.07
N ALA A 155 -17.32 0.35 12.55
CA ALA A 155 -16.05 1.04 12.79
C ALA A 155 -16.13 2.52 12.38
N VAL A 156 -16.76 2.79 11.24
CA VAL A 156 -16.97 4.16 10.75
C VAL A 156 -18.04 4.89 11.58
N SER A 157 -19.21 4.30 11.81
CA SER A 157 -20.31 4.96 12.54
C SER A 157 -19.96 5.25 14.01
N SER A 158 -19.04 4.48 14.61
CA SER A 158 -18.51 4.73 15.97
C SER A 158 -17.42 5.80 16.01
N GLY A 159 -17.01 6.36 14.87
CA GLY A 159 -15.96 7.38 14.79
C GLY A 159 -14.52 6.83 14.94
N LYS A 160 -14.33 5.51 14.94
CA LYS A 160 -13.01 4.88 15.02
C LYS A 160 -12.27 4.79 13.68
N ALA A 161 -13.00 4.99 12.59
CA ALA A 161 -12.46 5.17 11.25
C ALA A 161 -13.26 6.23 10.50
N LEU A 162 -12.64 7.00 9.61
CA LEU A 162 -13.36 7.96 8.78
C LEU A 162 -13.93 7.30 7.52
N TYR A 163 -13.19 6.35 6.96
CA TYR A 163 -13.54 5.64 5.74
C TYR A 163 -13.30 4.13 5.88
N ALA A 164 -14.10 3.35 5.18
CA ALA A 164 -13.86 1.93 4.98
C ALA A 164 -13.02 1.69 3.72
N GLY A 165 -12.18 0.66 3.77
CA GLY A 165 -11.43 0.12 2.65
C GLY A 165 -11.53 -1.41 2.59
N LEU A 166 -11.26 -1.96 1.42
CA LEU A 166 -11.14 -3.41 1.21
C LEU A 166 -9.77 -3.73 0.62
N SER A 167 -9.28 -4.94 0.84
CA SER A 167 -7.99 -5.38 0.29
C SER A 167 -8.07 -6.83 -0.19
N ASN A 168 -7.42 -7.12 -1.31
CA ASN A 168 -7.40 -8.46 -1.92
C ASN A 168 -8.79 -8.99 -2.31
N TYR A 169 -9.68 -8.13 -2.72
CA TYR A 169 -10.97 -8.47 -3.32
C TYR A 169 -10.85 -8.55 -4.84
N ASP A 170 -11.67 -9.39 -5.48
CA ASP A 170 -11.89 -9.38 -6.93
C ASP A 170 -13.05 -8.44 -7.32
N GLY A 171 -13.28 -8.27 -8.63
CA GLY A 171 -14.30 -7.34 -9.11
C GLY A 171 -15.73 -7.74 -8.74
N GLU A 172 -16.06 -9.03 -8.76
CA GLU A 172 -17.39 -9.53 -8.41
C GLU A 172 -17.70 -9.31 -6.94
N THR A 173 -16.78 -9.69 -6.06
CA THR A 173 -16.95 -9.54 -4.61
C THR A 173 -16.89 -8.08 -4.19
N LEU A 174 -16.04 -7.26 -4.84
CA LEU A 174 -16.02 -5.81 -4.65
C LEU A 174 -17.39 -5.18 -4.93
N LYS A 175 -18.04 -5.57 -6.02
CA LYS A 175 -19.35 -5.06 -6.41
C LYS A 175 -20.42 -5.40 -5.36
N LYS A 176 -20.43 -6.64 -4.87
CA LYS A 176 -21.35 -7.09 -3.81
C LYS A 176 -21.10 -6.34 -2.49
N ALA A 177 -19.82 -6.24 -2.08
CA ALA A 177 -19.43 -5.54 -0.87
C ALA A 177 -19.79 -4.04 -0.92
N SER A 178 -19.58 -3.39 -2.08
CA SER A 178 -19.94 -1.99 -2.28
C SER A 178 -21.45 -1.78 -2.12
N ALA A 179 -22.29 -2.65 -2.70
CA ALA A 179 -23.74 -2.54 -2.56
C ALA A 179 -24.19 -2.62 -1.10
N ILE A 180 -23.64 -3.57 -0.31
CA ILE A 180 -23.94 -3.71 1.11
C ILE A 180 -23.48 -2.45 1.89
N LEU A 181 -22.28 -1.94 1.64
CA LEU A 181 -21.76 -0.75 2.30
C LEU A 181 -22.56 0.51 1.95
N ASP A 182 -23.04 0.61 0.71
CA ASP A 182 -23.90 1.72 0.27
C ASP A 182 -25.28 1.66 0.97
N GLU A 183 -25.90 0.48 1.13
CA GLU A 183 -27.13 0.27 1.93
C GLU A 183 -26.90 0.67 3.40
N LEU A 184 -25.74 0.34 3.97
CA LEU A 184 -25.36 0.71 5.33
C LEU A 184 -24.91 2.18 5.46
N ARG A 185 -24.92 2.95 4.36
CA ARG A 185 -24.43 4.35 4.29
C ARG A 185 -22.99 4.50 4.82
N CYS A 186 -22.17 3.48 4.62
CA CYS A 186 -20.77 3.48 5.02
C CYS A 186 -19.91 4.07 3.88
N PRO A 187 -19.08 5.09 4.14
CA PRO A 187 -18.20 5.67 3.13
C PRO A 187 -17.05 4.71 2.79
N PHE A 188 -17.32 3.75 1.92
CA PHE A 188 -16.32 2.87 1.30
C PHE A 188 -15.70 3.58 0.08
N ILE A 189 -14.39 3.79 0.09
CA ILE A 189 -13.74 4.66 -0.89
C ILE A 189 -12.62 4.01 -1.70
N ILE A 190 -12.02 2.90 -1.23
CA ILE A 190 -10.74 2.41 -1.78
C ILE A 190 -10.60 0.91 -1.65
N ASN A 191 -9.97 0.28 -2.66
CA ASN A 191 -9.53 -1.10 -2.61
C ASN A 191 -8.00 -1.19 -2.75
N GLN A 192 -7.35 -1.98 -1.90
CA GLN A 192 -5.90 -2.19 -1.91
C GLN A 192 -5.56 -3.57 -2.45
N ASN A 193 -4.85 -3.64 -3.58
CA ASN A 193 -4.48 -4.90 -4.22
C ASN A 193 -3.03 -4.89 -4.70
N ARG A 194 -2.47 -6.10 -4.88
CA ARG A 194 -1.21 -6.27 -5.57
C ARG A 194 -1.37 -5.87 -7.03
N TYR A 195 -0.47 -5.02 -7.51
CA TYR A 195 -0.42 -4.63 -8.91
C TYR A 195 0.96 -4.15 -9.30
N SER A 196 1.49 -4.70 -10.38
CA SER A 196 2.80 -4.34 -10.93
C SER A 196 2.87 -4.77 -12.40
N ILE A 197 3.94 -4.44 -13.10
CA ILE A 197 4.22 -4.95 -14.46
C ILE A 197 4.19 -6.48 -14.51
N PHE A 198 4.65 -7.16 -13.44
CA PHE A 198 4.69 -8.63 -13.34
C PHE A 198 3.47 -9.29 -12.69
N ASP A 199 2.57 -8.52 -12.13
CA ASP A 199 1.32 -9.03 -11.55
C ASP A 199 0.16 -8.16 -11.99
N ARG A 200 -0.61 -8.65 -12.94
CA ARG A 200 -1.75 -7.96 -13.52
C ARG A 200 -3.09 -8.61 -13.15
N THR A 201 -3.13 -9.29 -12.02
CA THR A 201 -4.32 -10.01 -11.54
C THR A 201 -5.54 -9.11 -11.51
N ILE A 202 -5.40 -7.84 -11.08
CA ILE A 202 -6.53 -6.91 -11.00
C ILE A 202 -7.10 -6.48 -12.36
N GLU A 203 -6.34 -6.59 -13.43
CA GLU A 203 -6.83 -6.38 -14.80
C GLU A 203 -7.68 -7.58 -15.24
N ASN A 204 -7.28 -8.81 -14.87
CA ASN A 204 -7.89 -10.05 -15.34
C ASN A 204 -9.08 -10.51 -14.50
N ASN A 205 -9.16 -10.14 -13.20
CA ASN A 205 -10.24 -10.53 -12.31
C ASN A 205 -11.37 -9.48 -12.20
N GLY A 206 -11.36 -8.48 -13.08
CA GLY A 206 -12.38 -7.44 -13.17
C GLY A 206 -12.31 -6.36 -12.08
N LEU A 207 -11.35 -6.42 -11.14
CA LEU A 207 -11.31 -5.45 -10.04
C LEU A 207 -11.11 -4.02 -10.55
N LYS A 208 -10.16 -3.82 -11.47
CA LYS A 208 -9.78 -2.49 -11.94
C LYS A 208 -10.97 -1.78 -12.61
N ASP A 209 -11.67 -2.49 -13.49
CA ASP A 209 -12.83 -1.96 -14.18
C ASP A 209 -14.00 -1.72 -13.22
N THR A 210 -14.29 -2.68 -12.34
CA THR A 210 -15.35 -2.54 -11.31
C THR A 210 -15.09 -1.36 -10.36
N ALA A 211 -13.85 -1.16 -9.92
CA ALA A 211 -13.53 -0.03 -9.05
C ALA A 211 -13.72 1.31 -9.78
N ALA A 212 -13.32 1.40 -11.06
CA ALA A 212 -13.53 2.59 -11.89
C ALA A 212 -15.03 2.88 -12.09
N GLU A 213 -15.85 1.87 -12.43
CA GLU A 213 -17.30 1.99 -12.59
C GLU A 213 -17.99 2.47 -11.32
N LEU A 214 -17.64 1.89 -10.17
CA LEU A 214 -18.19 2.25 -8.87
C LEU A 214 -17.64 3.58 -8.33
N GLY A 215 -16.60 4.14 -8.97
CA GLY A 215 -15.93 5.36 -8.51
C GLY A 215 -15.19 5.16 -7.20
N LYS A 216 -14.59 4.00 -7.00
CA LYS A 216 -13.71 3.69 -5.88
C LYS A 216 -12.25 3.86 -6.28
N GLY A 217 -11.39 4.31 -5.36
CA GLY A 217 -9.96 4.37 -5.59
C GLY A 217 -9.32 2.99 -5.56
N ILE A 218 -8.14 2.87 -6.15
CA ILE A 218 -7.25 1.72 -6.00
C ILE A 218 -5.92 2.20 -5.45
N ILE A 219 -5.39 1.49 -4.45
CA ILE A 219 -4.01 1.63 -4.03
C ILE A 219 -3.27 0.33 -4.30
N ALA A 220 -2.14 0.41 -5.00
CA ALA A 220 -1.37 -0.74 -5.45
C ALA A 220 -0.23 -1.05 -4.47
N PHE A 221 -0.25 -2.21 -3.82
CA PHE A 221 0.89 -2.69 -3.05
C PHE A 221 1.82 -3.57 -3.89
N SER A 222 3.08 -3.69 -3.47
CA SER A 222 4.16 -4.36 -4.21
C SER A 222 4.33 -3.89 -5.67
N PRO A 223 4.24 -2.60 -5.97
CA PRO A 223 4.33 -2.10 -7.35
C PRO A 223 5.70 -2.38 -8.00
N LEU A 224 6.74 -2.57 -7.18
CA LEU A 224 8.09 -2.96 -7.60
C LEU A 224 8.32 -4.49 -7.57
N ALA A 225 7.26 -5.30 -7.49
CA ALA A 225 7.35 -6.77 -7.42
C ALA A 225 8.40 -7.24 -6.39
N GLN A 226 8.34 -6.66 -5.18
CA GLN A 226 9.26 -6.92 -4.06
C GLN A 226 10.74 -6.61 -4.36
N GLY A 227 10.99 -5.67 -5.28
CA GLY A 227 12.32 -5.23 -5.69
C GLY A 227 12.82 -5.86 -6.98
N LEU A 228 12.08 -6.78 -7.61
CA LEU A 228 12.43 -7.35 -8.93
C LEU A 228 12.41 -6.28 -10.04
N LEU A 229 11.51 -5.30 -9.94
CA LEU A 229 11.41 -4.18 -10.88
C LEU A 229 12.35 -3.03 -10.48
N THR A 230 13.57 -3.38 -10.13
CA THR A 230 14.67 -2.44 -9.86
C THR A 230 15.95 -2.96 -10.54
N ASN A 231 16.99 -2.15 -10.60
CA ASN A 231 18.31 -2.57 -11.11
C ASN A 231 19.09 -3.46 -10.14
N ARG A 232 18.53 -3.75 -8.96
CA ARG A 232 19.21 -4.41 -7.84
C ARG A 232 19.69 -5.83 -8.18
N TYR A 233 18.94 -6.56 -9.02
CA TYR A 233 19.22 -7.96 -9.36
C TYR A 233 19.95 -8.14 -10.70
N LEU A 234 20.26 -7.08 -11.44
CA LEU A 234 20.87 -7.16 -12.76
C LEU A 234 22.27 -7.81 -12.74
N ASN A 235 23.01 -7.64 -11.64
CA ASN A 235 24.38 -8.13 -11.46
C ASN A 235 24.49 -9.26 -10.43
N GLY A 236 23.40 -9.97 -10.15
CA GLY A 236 23.34 -11.05 -9.16
C GLY A 236 22.41 -10.72 -7.98
N ILE A 237 22.41 -11.60 -6.97
CA ILE A 237 21.57 -11.44 -5.78
C ILE A 237 22.39 -10.72 -4.70
N PRO A 238 22.06 -9.48 -4.32
CA PRO A 238 22.75 -8.78 -3.24
C PRO A 238 22.52 -9.49 -1.89
N GLU A 239 23.55 -9.50 -1.03
CA GLU A 239 23.49 -10.13 0.30
C GLU A 239 22.41 -9.52 1.20
N ASP A 240 22.16 -8.20 1.07
CA ASP A 240 21.14 -7.45 1.78
C ASP A 240 19.74 -7.48 1.09
N SER A 241 19.57 -8.32 0.05
CA SER A 241 18.29 -8.46 -0.66
C SER A 241 17.26 -9.24 0.15
N ARG A 242 15.98 -9.03 -0.13
CA ARG A 242 14.89 -9.82 0.50
C ARG A 242 15.01 -11.31 0.28
N ILE A 243 15.56 -11.74 -0.85
CA ILE A 243 15.84 -13.16 -1.13
C ILE A 243 16.79 -13.74 -0.08
N MET A 244 17.78 -12.95 0.36
CA MET A 244 18.80 -13.42 1.31
C MET A 244 18.40 -13.21 2.77
N THR A 245 17.64 -12.15 3.06
CA THR A 245 17.35 -11.74 4.44
C THR A 245 16.00 -12.23 4.97
N ASP A 246 14.98 -12.38 4.13
CA ASP A 246 13.64 -12.82 4.53
C ASP A 246 13.20 -14.13 3.83
N GLY A 247 13.33 -14.23 2.53
CA GLY A 247 13.02 -15.44 1.74
C GLY A 247 11.57 -15.94 1.79
N ARG A 248 10.69 -15.40 2.64
CA ARG A 248 9.30 -15.86 2.81
C ARG A 248 8.40 -15.51 1.62
N PHE A 249 8.62 -14.36 1.01
CA PHE A 249 7.75 -13.82 -0.03
C PHE A 249 8.44 -13.68 -1.38
N LEU A 250 9.76 -13.66 -1.40
CA LEU A 250 10.59 -13.66 -2.61
C LEU A 250 11.72 -14.66 -2.42
N THR A 251 11.67 -15.76 -3.16
CA THR A 251 12.65 -16.84 -3.10
C THR A 251 13.63 -16.76 -4.27
N LYS A 252 14.75 -17.49 -4.20
CA LYS A 252 15.71 -17.59 -5.31
C LYS A 252 15.08 -18.11 -6.61
N ASP A 253 14.08 -18.98 -6.49
CA ASP A 253 13.38 -19.58 -7.64
C ASP A 253 12.56 -18.54 -8.44
N ALA A 254 12.27 -17.39 -7.87
CA ALA A 254 11.64 -16.27 -8.60
C ALA A 254 12.59 -15.57 -9.58
N LEU A 255 13.91 -15.78 -9.45
CA LEU A 255 14.94 -15.20 -10.31
C LEU A 255 15.44 -16.23 -11.34
N THR A 256 14.55 -16.71 -12.20
CA THR A 256 14.93 -17.52 -13.37
C THR A 256 15.71 -16.67 -14.38
N GLU A 257 16.47 -17.31 -15.26
CA GLU A 257 17.17 -16.59 -16.34
C GLU A 257 16.18 -15.83 -17.24
N GLU A 258 15.00 -16.40 -17.48
CA GLU A 258 13.92 -15.73 -18.21
C GLU A 258 13.48 -14.44 -17.49
N ARG A 259 13.25 -14.51 -16.17
CA ARG A 259 12.89 -13.33 -15.37
C ARG A 259 14.00 -12.27 -15.37
N LEU A 260 15.24 -12.68 -15.28
CA LEU A 260 16.39 -11.77 -15.38
C LEU A 260 16.45 -11.10 -16.76
N GLN A 261 16.15 -11.84 -17.84
CA GLN A 261 16.11 -11.27 -19.19
C GLN A 261 14.96 -10.27 -19.33
N GLN A 262 13.79 -10.55 -18.76
CA GLN A 262 12.66 -9.61 -18.70
C GLN A 262 13.06 -8.32 -17.97
N ILE A 263 13.72 -8.43 -16.81
CA ILE A 263 14.22 -7.27 -16.04
C ILE A 263 15.22 -6.45 -16.86
N ARG A 264 16.17 -7.09 -17.55
CA ARG A 264 17.15 -6.40 -18.42
C ARG A 264 16.45 -5.64 -19.55
N ASN A 265 15.48 -6.26 -20.21
CA ASN A 265 14.71 -5.65 -21.29
C ASN A 265 13.89 -4.45 -20.80
N LEU A 266 13.17 -4.60 -19.67
CA LEU A 266 12.43 -3.51 -19.04
C LEU A 266 13.35 -2.36 -18.61
N ASN A 267 14.54 -2.66 -18.08
CA ASN A 267 15.53 -1.65 -17.72
C ASN A 267 16.00 -0.86 -18.96
N GLY A 268 16.15 -1.54 -20.12
CA GLY A 268 16.45 -0.86 -21.39
C GLY A 268 15.36 0.10 -21.83
N ILE A 269 14.07 -0.27 -21.65
CA ILE A 269 12.93 0.60 -21.94
C ILE A 269 12.94 1.81 -20.99
N ALA A 270 13.15 1.59 -19.70
CA ALA A 270 13.22 2.65 -18.70
C ALA A 270 14.33 3.66 -19.00
N ALA A 271 15.54 3.17 -19.37
CA ALA A 271 16.65 4.03 -19.76
C ALA A 271 16.33 4.90 -20.97
N GLY A 272 15.61 4.34 -21.97
CA GLY A 272 15.12 5.11 -23.13
C GLY A 272 14.13 6.21 -22.77
N ARG A 273 13.45 6.10 -21.63
CA ARG A 273 12.55 7.11 -21.07
C ARG A 273 13.24 8.11 -20.14
N GLY A 274 14.55 7.96 -19.91
CA GLY A 274 15.29 8.74 -18.92
C GLY A 274 14.90 8.43 -17.46
N GLN A 275 14.35 7.26 -17.21
CA GLN A 275 13.92 6.79 -15.89
C GLN A 275 14.74 5.59 -15.45
N THR A 276 14.87 5.39 -14.15
CA THR A 276 15.25 4.09 -13.60
C THR A 276 14.12 3.08 -13.80
N LEU A 277 14.45 1.77 -13.72
CA LEU A 277 13.42 0.72 -13.81
C LEU A 277 12.35 0.87 -12.71
N ALA A 278 12.75 1.25 -11.49
CA ALA A 278 11.81 1.50 -10.39
C ALA A 278 10.87 2.68 -10.71
N GLU A 279 11.40 3.81 -11.14
CA GLU A 279 10.60 4.97 -11.55
C GLU A 279 9.60 4.61 -12.65
N MET A 280 10.06 3.92 -13.72
CA MET A 280 9.18 3.47 -14.79
C MET A 280 8.11 2.49 -14.30
N ALA A 281 8.43 1.55 -13.41
CA ALA A 281 7.46 0.58 -12.90
C ALA A 281 6.36 1.25 -12.06
N LEU A 282 6.72 2.22 -11.22
CA LEU A 282 5.75 3.01 -10.44
C LEU A 282 4.89 3.90 -11.36
N SER A 283 5.52 4.58 -12.32
CA SER A 283 4.81 5.39 -13.33
C SER A 283 3.82 4.54 -14.13
N TRP A 284 4.23 3.32 -14.52
CA TRP A 284 3.38 2.40 -15.27
C TRP A 284 2.12 2.01 -14.49
N VAL A 285 2.23 1.80 -13.18
CA VAL A 285 1.06 1.50 -12.32
C VAL A 285 0.10 2.70 -12.28
N LEU A 286 0.61 3.92 -12.28
CA LEU A 286 -0.17 5.16 -12.20
C LEU A 286 -0.67 5.70 -13.56
N ARG A 287 -0.25 5.13 -14.69
CA ARG A 287 -0.32 5.67 -16.07
C ARG A 287 -1.69 6.11 -16.56
N ASP A 288 -2.75 5.46 -16.10
CA ASP A 288 -4.13 5.68 -16.62
C ASP A 288 -5.04 6.43 -15.64
N GLY A 289 -4.52 6.81 -14.48
CA GLY A 289 -5.26 7.54 -13.45
C GLY A 289 -6.34 6.72 -12.72
N ILE A 290 -6.49 5.42 -13.02
CA ILE A 290 -7.42 4.52 -12.30
C ILE A 290 -6.83 4.15 -10.94
N VAL A 291 -5.52 3.88 -10.88
CA VAL A 291 -4.81 3.67 -9.63
C VAL A 291 -4.55 5.04 -8.99
N THR A 292 -5.10 5.23 -7.78
CA THR A 292 -5.00 6.48 -7.03
C THR A 292 -3.59 6.70 -6.48
N SER A 293 -2.95 5.64 -5.98
CA SER A 293 -1.66 5.71 -5.30
C SER A 293 -0.90 4.39 -5.40
N VAL A 294 0.41 4.46 -5.43
CA VAL A 294 1.30 3.30 -5.26
C VAL A 294 1.84 3.27 -3.83
N LEU A 295 1.86 2.07 -3.23
CA LEU A 295 2.35 1.87 -1.89
C LEU A 295 3.79 1.35 -1.95
N VAL A 296 4.74 2.19 -1.58
CA VAL A 296 6.16 1.84 -1.55
C VAL A 296 6.63 1.54 -0.13
N GLY A 297 7.56 0.62 0.01
CA GLY A 297 8.26 0.34 1.26
C GLY A 297 9.73 0.72 1.13
N ALA A 298 10.29 1.36 2.14
CA ALA A 298 11.68 1.78 2.17
C ALA A 298 12.44 1.18 3.36
N SER A 299 13.72 0.89 3.18
CA SER A 299 14.66 0.51 4.25
C SER A 299 15.64 1.64 4.59
N ARG A 300 15.64 2.72 3.80
CA ARG A 300 16.42 3.94 4.00
C ARG A 300 15.74 5.14 3.33
N PRO A 301 15.99 6.37 3.81
CA PRO A 301 15.33 7.58 3.30
C PRO A 301 15.53 7.82 1.80
N GLU A 302 16.69 7.50 1.25
CA GLU A 302 17.02 7.74 -0.17
C GLU A 302 16.09 6.99 -1.11
N GLN A 303 15.60 5.79 -0.73
CA GLN A 303 14.64 5.03 -1.54
C GLN A 303 13.31 5.76 -1.68
N VAL A 304 12.87 6.45 -0.63
CA VAL A 304 11.66 7.28 -0.69
C VAL A 304 11.81 8.40 -1.73
N LEU A 305 12.98 9.06 -1.74
CA LEU A 305 13.27 10.12 -2.71
C LEU A 305 13.34 9.59 -4.14
N ASP A 306 13.93 8.40 -4.32
CA ASP A 306 14.00 7.73 -5.62
C ASP A 306 12.60 7.39 -6.14
N ASP A 307 11.74 6.81 -5.30
CA ASP A 307 10.39 6.39 -5.67
C ASP A 307 9.47 7.57 -6.02
N ILE A 308 9.61 8.71 -5.32
CA ILE A 308 8.84 9.93 -5.61
C ILE A 308 9.13 10.47 -7.02
N ARG A 309 10.36 10.30 -7.54
CA ARG A 309 10.69 10.76 -8.90
C ARG A 309 9.86 10.11 -10.00
N ALA A 310 9.23 8.98 -9.73
CA ALA A 310 8.32 8.33 -10.67
C ALA A 310 7.20 9.24 -11.19
N ILE A 311 6.72 10.17 -10.35
CA ILE A 311 5.60 11.06 -10.74
C ILE A 311 5.99 12.14 -11.76
N GLN A 312 7.28 12.30 -12.06
CA GLN A 312 7.76 13.30 -13.02
C GLN A 312 7.50 12.92 -14.48
N ASN A 313 7.28 11.62 -14.77
CA ASN A 313 7.00 11.13 -16.11
C ASN A 313 6.02 9.96 -16.08
N LEU A 314 4.71 10.26 -16.06
CA LEU A 314 3.62 9.29 -16.00
C LEU A 314 3.06 8.91 -17.38
N GLU A 315 3.42 9.63 -18.42
CA GLU A 315 2.90 9.40 -19.77
C GLU A 315 3.66 8.26 -20.46
N PHE A 316 2.94 7.41 -21.15
CA PHE A 316 3.47 6.32 -21.96
C PHE A 316 2.91 6.39 -23.36
N SER A 317 3.76 6.24 -24.36
CA SER A 317 3.30 6.03 -25.74
C SER A 317 2.71 4.62 -25.90
N LYS A 318 1.90 4.43 -26.95
CA LYS A 318 1.36 3.10 -27.27
C LYS A 318 2.47 2.09 -27.58
N GLU A 319 3.54 2.55 -28.19
CA GLU A 319 4.72 1.75 -28.53
C GLU A 319 5.48 1.31 -27.30
N GLU A 320 5.62 2.18 -26.30
CA GLU A 320 6.24 1.84 -25.01
C GLU A 320 5.42 0.81 -24.25
N LEU A 321 4.09 1.00 -24.16
CA LEU A 321 3.20 0.03 -23.51
C LEU A 321 3.25 -1.33 -24.21
N ALA A 322 3.20 -1.36 -25.56
CA ALA A 322 3.30 -2.59 -26.31
C ALA A 322 4.65 -3.32 -26.10
N LYS A 323 5.75 -2.57 -26.00
CA LYS A 323 7.06 -3.15 -25.65
C LYS A 323 7.10 -3.73 -24.24
N ILE A 324 6.55 -3.01 -23.26
CA ILE A 324 6.46 -3.50 -21.87
C ILE A 324 5.62 -4.78 -21.85
N ASP A 325 4.47 -4.82 -22.52
CA ASP A 325 3.58 -5.98 -22.59
C ASP A 325 4.28 -7.18 -23.22
N SER A 326 5.00 -6.99 -24.33
CA SER A 326 5.72 -8.06 -25.04
C SER A 326 6.86 -8.68 -24.21
N VAL A 327 7.37 -7.97 -23.20
CA VAL A 327 8.44 -8.43 -22.31
C VAL A 327 7.90 -9.08 -21.05
N SER A 328 6.75 -8.64 -20.55
CA SER A 328 6.28 -8.97 -19.20
C SER A 328 5.13 -9.99 -19.17
N LEU A 329 4.42 -10.20 -20.28
CA LEU A 329 3.37 -11.19 -20.48
C LEU A 329 3.90 -12.43 -21.18
#